data_59e070a6b932de0ad519c99c7e240e0f
#
_entry.id   59e070a6b932de0ad519c99c7e240e0f
#
_cell.length_a   1.000
_cell.length_b   1.000
_cell.length_c   1.000
_cell.angle_alpha   90.00
_cell.angle_beta   90.00
_cell.angle_gamma   90.00
#
_symmetry.space_group_name_H-M   'P 1'
#
loop_
_entity.id
_entity.type
_entity.pdbx_description
1 polymer ?
#
loop_
_entity_poly.entity_id
_entity_poly.type
_entity_poly.pdbx_seq_one_letter_code
_entity_poly.pdbx_strand_id
1 'polypeptide(L)'
;MKHAGHMKEGDMRSRLVLVSLALTLGVATGCASDTEPPVPRTTQPTDRPSQPTPTDSPSEPDGSDDNQGGAPEALDALVEQLEVPWGVDFLPDGDAVVTERMSGQVLLVTPDGASSRLGAIGSVAPQGEAGLLGVAVSPDFDTDQTLFFYLTTASDNRVISAPIDGDQLGEPTVVLDGIPAGFIHDGGRIEFGPDGYLYVTTGETGNPELAQDPDSLAGKILRITTDGEPAPDNPDADSPVWSLGHRNVQGLAWDDEGRLWASEFGDSDWDELNLIEKGGNYGWPEVEGTGGGSDFIDPQLVWPVDQASPSGLAYADGHLWMAGLRGQRLWRIKVTGDGRAVRPTAFFTEDHGRLRTVVTAPDGTLWVTTSNQDGRGEPTPADDRIIRVRP
;
A
#
# COMPACT_ATOMS: atom_id res chain seq x y z
N MET A 1 -34.99 25.37 -65.15
CA MET A 1 -35.43 24.03 -65.60
C MET A 1 -35.19 23.09 -64.45
N LYS A 2 -36.24 22.83 -63.66
CA LYS A 2 -37.08 21.61 -63.61
C LYS A 2 -36.20 20.39 -63.49
N HIS A 3 -36.26 19.56 -62.45
CA HIS A 3 -37.42 18.90 -61.83
C HIS A 3 -37.14 18.49 -60.41
N ALA A 4 -38.21 18.60 -59.59
CA ALA A 4 -38.45 18.00 -58.28
C ALA A 4 -38.75 16.51 -58.42
N GLY A 5 -38.46 15.74 -57.38
CA GLY A 5 -38.90 14.37 -57.18
C GLY A 5 -39.17 14.10 -55.74
N HIS A 6 -40.40 14.24 -55.34
CA HIS A 6 -41.04 13.77 -54.09
C HIS A 6 -41.28 12.28 -54.15
N MET A 7 -41.12 11.57 -53.03
CA MET A 7 -41.89 10.37 -52.60
C MET A 7 -41.19 9.80 -51.36
N LYS A 8 -41.74 9.30 -50.30
CA LYS A 8 -43.07 9.17 -49.69
C LYS A 8 -42.80 8.55 -48.32
N GLU A 9 -43.45 9.01 -47.27
CA GLU A 9 -43.59 8.38 -45.97
C GLU A 9 -44.08 6.94 -46.10
N GLY A 10 -43.47 6.05 -45.25
CA GLY A 10 -43.92 4.70 -45.01
C GLY A 10 -44.03 4.43 -43.51
N ASP A 11 -45.24 4.59 -43.01
CA ASP A 11 -45.70 4.25 -41.66
C ASP A 11 -45.62 2.72 -41.46
N MET A 12 -44.97 2.25 -40.38
CA MET A 12 -45.13 0.86 -39.93
C MET A 12 -45.16 0.77 -38.43
N ARG A 13 -46.35 0.76 -37.90
CA ARG A 13 -46.72 0.41 -36.54
C ARG A 13 -46.40 -1.07 -36.28
N SER A 14 -45.66 -1.39 -35.24
CA SER A 14 -45.60 -2.77 -34.69
C SER A 14 -45.60 -2.74 -33.18
N ARG A 15 -46.69 -2.98 -32.64
CA ARG A 15 -47.22 -3.86 -31.58
C ARG A 15 -46.23 -4.17 -30.43
N LEU A 16 -46.50 -3.51 -29.31
CA LEU A 16 -46.16 -3.94 -27.96
C LEU A 16 -46.88 -5.24 -27.63
N VAL A 17 -46.14 -6.27 -27.21
CA VAL A 17 -46.70 -7.47 -26.53
C VAL A 17 -46.33 -7.35 -25.06
N LEU A 18 -47.33 -7.03 -24.24
CA LEU A 18 -47.27 -7.18 -22.79
C LEU A 18 -47.52 -8.66 -22.43
N VAL A 19 -46.55 -9.29 -21.78
CA VAL A 19 -46.76 -10.56 -21.08
C VAL A 19 -46.82 -10.24 -19.57
N SER A 20 -48.04 -10.29 -19.06
CA SER A 20 -48.32 -10.24 -17.62
C SER A 20 -48.11 -11.63 -17.03
N LEU A 21 -47.19 -11.79 -16.10
CA LEU A 21 -47.06 -13.00 -15.29
C LEU A 21 -47.58 -12.69 -13.88
N ALA A 22 -48.70 -13.29 -13.53
CA ALA A 22 -49.30 -13.22 -12.21
C ALA A 22 -48.58 -14.18 -11.26
N LEU A 23 -48.05 -13.64 -10.14
CA LEU A 23 -47.47 -14.43 -9.05
C LEU A 23 -48.50 -14.58 -7.94
N THR A 24 -48.99 -15.81 -7.73
CA THR A 24 -49.84 -16.19 -6.60
C THR A 24 -48.98 -16.45 -5.36
N LEU A 25 -49.28 -15.72 -4.28
CA LEU A 25 -48.74 -15.98 -2.94
C LEU A 25 -49.40 -17.26 -2.38
N GLY A 26 -48.56 -18.24 -2.04
CA GLY A 26 -48.94 -19.36 -1.18
C GLY A 26 -48.16 -19.24 0.15
N VAL A 27 -48.89 -18.99 1.23
CA VAL A 27 -48.39 -19.08 2.61
C VAL A 27 -48.48 -20.54 3.03
N ALA A 28 -47.36 -21.16 3.37
CA ALA A 28 -47.32 -22.41 4.10
C ALA A 28 -46.33 -22.31 5.25
N THR A 29 -46.84 -22.27 6.47
CA THR A 29 -46.12 -22.49 7.72
C THR A 29 -45.78 -23.97 7.86
N GLY A 30 -44.51 -24.30 7.97
CA GLY A 30 -44.02 -25.61 8.28
C GLY A 30 -42.68 -25.54 8.99
N CYS A 31 -42.69 -25.78 10.32
CA CYS A 31 -41.44 -26.05 11.08
C CYS A 31 -40.91 -27.41 10.64
N ALA A 32 -39.71 -27.43 10.09
CA ALA A 32 -38.91 -28.64 9.98
C ALA A 32 -37.48 -28.29 10.37
N SER A 33 -37.02 -28.97 11.41
CA SER A 33 -35.64 -29.00 11.87
C SER A 33 -34.83 -29.83 10.88
N ASP A 34 -34.01 -29.17 10.05
CA ASP A 34 -33.04 -29.85 9.19
C ASP A 34 -31.73 -30.00 9.96
N THR A 35 -31.50 -31.25 10.38
CA THR A 35 -30.17 -31.72 10.77
C THR A 35 -29.37 -32.01 9.51
N GLU A 36 -28.35 -31.20 9.22
CA GLU A 36 -27.35 -31.47 8.18
C GLU A 36 -26.58 -32.76 8.52
N PRO A 37 -26.31 -33.64 7.54
CA PRO A 37 -25.49 -34.82 7.78
C PRO A 37 -24.00 -34.39 7.97
N PRO A 38 -23.25 -35.07 8.85
CA PRO A 38 -21.88 -34.72 9.12
C PRO A 38 -20.99 -34.97 7.90
N VAL A 39 -20.29 -33.93 7.45
CA VAL A 39 -19.22 -34.03 6.44
C VAL A 39 -18.10 -34.89 7.00
N PRO A 40 -17.57 -35.91 6.27
CA PRO A 40 -16.45 -36.70 6.76
C PRO A 40 -15.21 -35.82 6.90
N ARG A 41 -14.69 -35.64 8.11
CA ARG A 41 -13.38 -35.09 8.34
C ARG A 41 -12.35 -36.06 7.79
N THR A 42 -11.71 -35.71 6.71
CA THR A 42 -10.45 -36.31 6.29
C THR A 42 -9.40 -35.94 7.34
N THR A 43 -8.95 -36.90 8.11
CA THR A 43 -7.79 -36.75 8.99
C THR A 43 -6.55 -36.64 8.08
N GLN A 44 -6.02 -35.42 7.95
CA GLN A 44 -4.65 -35.24 7.47
C GLN A 44 -3.68 -35.71 8.54
N PRO A 45 -2.56 -36.32 8.15
CA PRO A 45 -1.53 -36.71 9.12
C PRO A 45 -0.93 -35.45 9.77
N THR A 46 -1.02 -35.36 11.08
CA THR A 46 -0.31 -34.37 11.89
C THR A 46 1.14 -34.83 12.05
N ASP A 47 1.98 -34.52 11.07
CA ASP A 47 3.43 -34.48 11.23
C ASP A 47 3.92 -33.19 10.55
N ARG A 48 3.62 -32.04 11.18
CA ARG A 48 4.32 -30.80 10.93
C ARG A 48 5.46 -30.72 11.95
N PRO A 49 6.72 -30.55 11.54
CA PRO A 49 7.80 -30.29 12.48
C PRO A 49 7.43 -29.05 13.31
N SER A 50 7.55 -29.16 14.63
CA SER A 50 7.39 -28.04 15.53
C SER A 50 8.44 -26.98 15.15
N GLN A 51 8.01 -25.88 14.57
CA GLN A 51 8.88 -24.72 14.36
C GLN A 51 9.38 -24.25 15.74
N PRO A 52 10.65 -23.85 15.86
CA PRO A 52 11.12 -23.24 17.08
C PRO A 52 10.29 -21.97 17.33
N THR A 53 9.73 -21.88 18.51
CA THR A 53 9.04 -20.68 18.98
C THR A 53 10.03 -19.53 18.86
N PRO A 54 9.74 -18.41 18.12
CA PRO A 54 10.57 -17.24 18.17
C PRO A 54 10.64 -16.76 19.61
N THR A 55 11.85 -16.66 20.16
CA THR A 55 12.07 -16.32 21.56
C THR A 55 11.91 -14.83 21.85
N ASP A 56 11.58 -14.03 20.85
CA ASP A 56 11.36 -12.60 21.01
C ASP A 56 9.99 -12.18 20.43
N SER A 57 8.91 -12.47 21.12
CA SER A 57 7.68 -11.68 20.97
C SER A 57 7.97 -10.27 21.44
N PRO A 58 7.49 -9.22 20.74
CA PRO A 58 7.63 -7.85 21.20
C PRO A 58 7.01 -7.75 22.62
N SER A 59 7.85 -7.61 23.63
CA SER A 59 7.41 -7.38 24.99
C SER A 59 6.93 -5.95 25.13
N GLU A 60 5.84 -5.74 25.86
CA GLU A 60 5.49 -4.43 26.39
C GLU A 60 6.72 -3.85 27.13
N PRO A 61 6.93 -2.52 27.13
CA PRO A 61 8.16 -1.90 27.59
C PRO A 61 8.41 -2.26 29.06
N ASP A 62 9.40 -3.14 29.29
CA ASP A 62 9.97 -3.31 30.61
C ASP A 62 10.83 -2.08 30.92
N GLY A 63 10.45 -1.32 31.93
CA GLY A 63 10.98 0.00 32.25
C GLY A 63 12.42 0.00 32.74
N SER A 64 13.38 -0.46 31.91
CA SER A 64 14.81 -0.31 32.17
C SER A 64 15.46 0.57 31.12
N ASP A 65 15.87 1.74 31.57
CA ASP A 65 16.61 2.82 30.94
C ASP A 65 17.76 2.38 30.03
N ASP A 66 17.51 2.34 28.71
CA ASP A 66 18.51 2.58 27.66
C ASP A 66 17.82 3.03 26.35
N ASN A 67 16.62 3.62 26.44
CA ASN A 67 15.95 4.27 25.32
C ASN A 67 16.54 5.67 25.16
N GLN A 68 17.56 5.84 24.33
CA GLN A 68 18.16 7.14 23.99
C GLN A 68 17.26 7.91 23.00
N GLY A 69 16.06 8.20 23.40
CA GLY A 69 15.06 9.03 22.77
C GLY A 69 13.83 9.07 23.68
N GLY A 70 13.24 10.23 23.90
CA GLY A 70 11.97 10.38 24.62
C GLY A 70 10.86 9.55 23.97
N ALA A 71 9.71 9.45 24.61
CA ALA A 71 8.50 8.96 23.93
C ALA A 71 8.12 9.97 22.84
N PRO A 72 7.71 9.51 21.66
CA PRO A 72 7.23 10.40 20.61
C PRO A 72 5.97 11.13 21.09
N GLU A 73 5.81 12.38 20.66
CA GLU A 73 4.69 13.22 21.02
C GLU A 73 3.79 13.44 19.81
N ALA A 74 2.54 12.98 19.89
CA ALA A 74 1.53 13.36 18.90
C ALA A 74 1.15 14.82 19.10
N LEU A 75 1.30 15.60 18.06
CA LEU A 75 0.85 16.99 17.99
C LEU A 75 -0.61 17.04 17.50
N ASP A 76 -1.17 18.23 17.36
CA ASP A 76 -2.50 18.39 16.79
C ASP A 76 -2.57 17.82 15.36
N ALA A 77 -3.76 17.38 14.95
CA ALA A 77 -4.01 16.98 13.58
C ALA A 77 -3.72 18.16 12.64
N LEU A 78 -2.89 17.92 11.63
CA LEU A 78 -2.50 18.93 10.66
C LEU A 78 -3.63 19.19 9.66
N VAL A 79 -4.25 18.12 9.16
CA VAL A 79 -5.39 18.14 8.24
C VAL A 79 -6.39 17.09 8.68
N GLU A 80 -7.66 17.38 8.56
CA GLU A 80 -8.78 16.50 8.88
C GLU A 80 -9.70 16.33 7.68
N GLN A 81 -10.56 15.29 7.72
CA GLN A 81 -11.61 15.02 6.74
C GLN A 81 -11.07 14.68 5.34
N LEU A 82 -9.93 14.00 5.27
CA LEU A 82 -9.40 13.43 4.04
C LEU A 82 -10.15 12.14 3.65
N GLU A 83 -10.16 11.81 2.35
CA GLU A 83 -10.81 10.60 1.84
C GLU A 83 -9.79 9.47 1.63
N VAL A 84 -9.55 8.66 2.68
CA VAL A 84 -8.60 7.54 2.66
C VAL A 84 -7.22 7.94 2.09
N PRO A 85 -6.49 8.88 2.74
CA PRO A 85 -5.19 9.32 2.29
C PRO A 85 -4.22 8.14 2.27
N TRP A 86 -3.46 7.98 1.16
CA TRP A 86 -2.60 6.82 0.99
C TRP A 86 -1.11 7.18 0.82
N GLY A 87 -0.75 7.89 -0.22
CA GLY A 87 0.61 8.37 -0.48
C GLY A 87 0.84 9.76 0.07
N VAL A 88 2.04 10.01 0.58
CA VAL A 88 2.51 11.34 1.00
C VAL A 88 3.97 11.45 0.63
N ASP A 89 4.35 12.54 -0.03
CA ASP A 89 5.75 12.92 -0.26
C ASP A 89 5.88 14.45 -0.29
N PHE A 90 7.08 14.97 -0.10
CA PHE A 90 7.33 16.40 0.08
C PHE A 90 7.97 17.06 -1.14
N LEU A 91 7.43 18.20 -1.52
CA LEU A 91 8.06 19.12 -2.47
C LEU A 91 9.29 19.81 -1.83
N PRO A 92 10.23 20.33 -2.65
CA PRO A 92 11.41 21.03 -2.12
C PRO A 92 11.11 22.26 -1.25
N ASP A 93 9.93 22.88 -1.42
CA ASP A 93 9.49 24.03 -0.62
C ASP A 93 8.86 23.63 0.72
N GLY A 94 8.66 22.33 0.95
CA GLY A 94 8.12 21.75 2.17
C GLY A 94 6.61 21.48 2.15
N ASP A 95 5.91 21.82 1.09
CA ASP A 95 4.52 21.40 0.89
C ASP A 95 4.49 19.88 0.61
N ALA A 96 3.47 19.19 1.10
CA ALA A 96 3.29 17.77 0.85
C ALA A 96 2.28 17.51 -0.27
N VAL A 97 2.59 16.56 -1.12
CA VAL A 97 1.62 15.96 -2.06
C VAL A 97 0.98 14.77 -1.37
N VAL A 98 -0.35 14.73 -1.36
CA VAL A 98 -1.14 13.67 -0.72
C VAL A 98 -2.08 13.07 -1.75
N THR A 99 -2.11 11.73 -1.84
CA THR A 99 -3.06 11.01 -2.69
C THR A 99 -4.25 10.52 -1.87
N GLU A 100 -5.44 10.63 -2.44
CA GLU A 100 -6.66 10.04 -1.89
C GLU A 100 -7.05 8.80 -2.71
N ARG A 101 -7.05 7.64 -2.05
CA ARG A 101 -7.16 6.33 -2.72
C ARG A 101 -8.43 6.16 -3.53
N MET A 102 -9.57 6.53 -2.94
CA MET A 102 -10.89 6.23 -3.52
C MET A 102 -11.34 7.26 -4.55
N SER A 103 -11.06 8.52 -4.29
CA SER A 103 -11.46 9.64 -5.18
C SER A 103 -10.51 9.84 -6.35
N GLY A 104 -9.27 9.31 -6.25
CA GLY A 104 -8.22 9.59 -7.21
C GLY A 104 -7.71 11.04 -7.16
N GLN A 105 -8.04 11.78 -6.10
CA GLN A 105 -7.60 13.16 -5.92
C GLN A 105 -6.15 13.24 -5.47
N VAL A 106 -5.49 14.30 -5.89
CA VAL A 106 -4.16 14.72 -5.46
C VAL A 106 -4.28 16.08 -4.81
N LEU A 107 -3.80 16.16 -3.58
CA LEU A 107 -3.85 17.37 -2.75
C LEU A 107 -2.46 17.91 -2.50
N LEU A 108 -2.34 19.23 -2.35
CA LEU A 108 -1.21 19.90 -1.69
C LEU A 108 -1.59 20.25 -0.28
N VAL A 109 -0.69 19.96 0.66
CA VAL A 109 -0.86 20.25 2.08
C VAL A 109 0.36 21.02 2.56
N THR A 110 0.16 22.24 3.03
CA THR A 110 1.24 23.08 3.55
C THR A 110 1.68 22.67 4.96
N PRO A 111 2.89 23.02 5.42
CA PRO A 111 3.37 22.70 6.77
C PRO A 111 2.50 23.27 7.90
N ASP A 112 1.68 24.28 7.64
CA ASP A 112 0.72 24.88 8.60
C ASP A 112 -0.69 24.27 8.49
N GLY A 113 -0.89 23.26 7.61
CA GLY A 113 -2.11 22.48 7.51
C GLY A 113 -3.16 23.04 6.55
N ALA A 114 -2.85 24.08 5.76
CA ALA A 114 -3.74 24.44 4.68
C ALA A 114 -3.72 23.37 3.58
N SER A 115 -4.89 22.96 3.11
CA SER A 115 -4.99 21.97 2.04
C SER A 115 -5.69 22.55 0.81
N SER A 116 -5.19 22.20 -0.37
CA SER A 116 -5.78 22.57 -1.66
C SER A 116 -5.73 21.38 -2.62
N ARG A 117 -6.68 21.36 -3.55
CA ARG A 117 -6.70 20.32 -4.59
C ARG A 117 -5.76 20.70 -5.70
N LEU A 118 -4.79 19.83 -6.01
CA LEU A 118 -3.91 19.95 -7.18
C LEU A 118 -4.57 19.39 -8.44
N GLY A 119 -5.29 18.26 -8.33
CA GLY A 119 -5.95 17.63 -9.47
C GLY A 119 -6.61 16.30 -9.12
N ALA A 120 -6.97 15.53 -10.14
CA ALA A 120 -7.41 14.14 -9.99
C ALA A 120 -6.98 13.30 -11.19
N ILE A 121 -6.66 12.04 -10.95
CA ILE A 121 -6.26 11.07 -11.96
C ILE A 121 -7.50 10.26 -12.36
N GLY A 122 -8.06 10.56 -13.54
CA GLY A 122 -9.36 10.03 -13.99
C GLY A 122 -9.35 8.54 -14.39
N SER A 123 -8.18 7.92 -14.54
CA SER A 123 -8.05 6.50 -14.90
C SER A 123 -8.08 5.55 -13.70
N VAL A 124 -8.16 6.07 -12.49
CA VAL A 124 -8.21 5.29 -11.25
C VAL A 124 -9.51 4.47 -11.20
N ALA A 125 -9.38 3.17 -10.92
CA ALA A 125 -10.49 2.23 -10.75
C ALA A 125 -10.45 1.61 -9.34
N PRO A 126 -10.92 2.32 -8.30
CA PRO A 126 -10.79 1.88 -6.92
C PRO A 126 -11.69 0.69 -6.63
N GLN A 127 -11.11 -0.35 -6.03
CA GLN A 127 -11.82 -1.53 -5.51
C GLN A 127 -11.00 -2.22 -4.43
N GLY A 128 -11.61 -2.68 -3.35
CA GLY A 128 -10.87 -3.37 -2.28
C GLY A 128 -9.69 -2.54 -1.74
N GLU A 129 -8.45 -2.97 -2.02
CA GLU A 129 -7.23 -2.27 -1.65
C GLU A 129 -6.69 -1.35 -2.75
N ALA A 130 -7.18 -1.54 -3.97
CA ALA A 130 -6.79 -0.81 -5.16
C ALA A 130 -7.28 0.65 -5.18
N GLY A 131 -6.66 1.47 -6.01
CA GLY A 131 -7.02 2.88 -6.19
C GLY A 131 -5.82 3.74 -6.57
N LEU A 132 -5.82 5.02 -6.18
CA LEU A 132 -4.65 5.89 -6.26
C LEU A 132 -3.83 5.68 -4.98
N LEU A 133 -2.63 5.10 -5.11
CA LEU A 133 -1.84 4.64 -3.97
C LEU A 133 -0.64 5.56 -3.72
N GLY A 134 0.57 5.13 -4.04
CA GLY A 134 1.79 5.87 -3.78
C GLY A 134 1.96 7.13 -4.62
N VAL A 135 2.72 8.06 -4.10
CA VAL A 135 3.26 9.22 -4.79
C VAL A 135 4.74 9.36 -4.47
N ALA A 136 5.52 9.79 -5.44
CA ALA A 136 6.92 10.18 -5.25
C ALA A 136 7.22 11.46 -6.04
N VAL A 137 7.96 12.37 -5.43
CA VAL A 137 8.42 13.61 -6.06
C VAL A 137 9.70 13.31 -6.83
N SER A 138 9.81 13.82 -8.06
CA SER A 138 11.01 13.67 -8.87
C SER A 138 12.26 14.16 -8.11
N PRO A 139 13.39 13.45 -8.16
CA PRO A 139 14.63 13.94 -7.60
C PRO A 139 15.14 15.20 -8.30
N ASP A 140 14.69 15.45 -9.54
CA ASP A 140 14.99 16.64 -10.34
C ASP A 140 13.83 17.65 -10.36
N PHE A 141 12.93 17.62 -9.37
CA PHE A 141 11.69 18.39 -9.32
C PHE A 141 11.88 19.88 -9.55
N ASP A 142 12.95 20.49 -9.07
CA ASP A 142 13.26 21.89 -9.33
C ASP A 142 13.37 22.22 -10.83
N THR A 143 13.64 21.22 -11.66
CA THR A 143 13.81 21.36 -13.11
C THR A 143 12.63 20.86 -13.90
N ASP A 144 12.06 19.69 -13.52
CA ASP A 144 11.04 18.99 -14.30
C ASP A 144 9.62 19.12 -13.72
N GLN A 145 9.50 19.59 -12.48
CA GLN A 145 8.22 19.77 -11.78
C GLN A 145 7.34 18.51 -11.81
N THR A 146 7.95 17.31 -11.79
CA THR A 146 7.26 16.06 -12.07
C THR A 146 6.97 15.27 -10.79
N LEU A 147 5.76 14.72 -10.73
CA LEU A 147 5.30 13.76 -9.72
C LEU A 147 5.09 12.40 -10.36
N PHE A 148 5.38 11.35 -9.62
CA PHE A 148 5.12 9.96 -9.98
C PHE A 148 4.01 9.40 -9.11
N PHE A 149 3.14 8.56 -9.68
CA PHE A 149 2.02 7.97 -8.97
C PHE A 149 1.90 6.48 -9.30
N TYR A 150 1.59 5.68 -8.29
CA TYR A 150 1.14 4.31 -8.49
C TYR A 150 -0.38 4.25 -8.37
N LEU A 151 -1.03 3.64 -9.35
CA LEU A 151 -2.47 3.53 -9.35
C LEU A 151 -2.94 2.23 -9.97
N THR A 152 -4.16 1.84 -9.60
CA THR A 152 -4.90 0.75 -10.23
C THR A 152 -5.86 1.30 -11.26
N THR A 153 -5.82 0.74 -12.46
CA THR A 153 -6.78 0.98 -13.53
C THR A 153 -7.78 -0.18 -13.65
N ALA A 154 -8.64 -0.15 -14.65
CA ALA A 154 -9.54 -1.27 -14.93
C ALA A 154 -8.83 -2.53 -15.45
N SER A 155 -7.55 -2.43 -15.85
CA SER A 155 -6.79 -3.51 -16.48
C SER A 155 -5.56 -3.97 -15.70
N ASP A 156 -4.91 -3.08 -14.99
CA ASP A 156 -3.62 -3.30 -14.36
C ASP A 156 -3.33 -2.29 -13.25
N ASN A 157 -2.29 -2.57 -12.47
CA ASN A 157 -1.57 -1.56 -11.71
C ASN A 157 -0.50 -0.93 -12.60
N ARG A 158 -0.20 0.34 -12.39
CA ARG A 158 0.82 1.05 -13.18
C ARG A 158 1.44 2.22 -12.44
N VAL A 159 2.60 2.64 -12.93
CA VAL A 159 3.23 3.90 -12.58
C VAL A 159 2.99 4.90 -13.70
N ILE A 160 2.57 6.10 -13.33
CA ILE A 160 2.48 7.24 -14.24
C ILE A 160 3.30 8.40 -13.71
N SER A 161 3.69 9.31 -14.57
CA SER A 161 4.22 10.63 -14.20
C SER A 161 3.27 11.73 -14.65
N ALA A 162 3.20 12.82 -13.90
CA ALA A 162 2.49 14.01 -14.31
C ALA A 162 3.21 15.27 -13.80
N PRO A 163 3.43 16.28 -14.63
CA PRO A 163 4.03 17.53 -14.18
C PRO A 163 3.03 18.36 -13.37
N ILE A 164 3.54 19.25 -12.53
CA ILE A 164 2.75 20.37 -11.96
C ILE A 164 2.87 21.55 -12.93
N ASP A 165 1.73 22.09 -13.34
CA ASP A 165 1.64 23.31 -14.15
C ASP A 165 0.89 24.40 -13.35
N GLY A 166 1.65 25.27 -12.73
CA GLY A 166 1.11 26.27 -11.80
C GLY A 166 0.56 25.63 -10.52
N ASP A 167 -0.76 25.68 -10.34
CA ASP A 167 -1.50 25.11 -9.22
C ASP A 167 -2.34 23.88 -9.62
N GLN A 168 -2.02 23.25 -10.74
CA GLN A 168 -2.76 22.10 -11.28
C GLN A 168 -1.85 20.96 -11.70
N LEU A 169 -2.37 19.73 -11.59
CA LEU A 169 -1.75 18.54 -12.13
C LEU A 169 -1.91 18.55 -13.66
N GLY A 170 -0.79 18.39 -14.37
CA GLY A 170 -0.77 18.28 -15.83
C GLY A 170 -1.22 16.91 -16.34
N GLU A 171 -1.13 16.72 -17.66
CA GLU A 171 -1.56 15.46 -18.30
C GLU A 171 -0.64 14.29 -17.90
N PRO A 172 -1.21 13.16 -17.44
CA PRO A 172 -0.43 12.00 -17.03
C PRO A 172 0.21 11.27 -18.22
N THR A 173 1.41 10.78 -18.03
CA THR A 173 2.13 9.89 -18.94
C THR A 173 2.41 8.55 -18.29
N VAL A 174 2.19 7.43 -18.99
CA VAL A 174 2.51 6.10 -18.47
C VAL A 174 4.03 5.93 -18.45
N VAL A 175 4.55 5.49 -17.28
CA VAL A 175 5.96 5.18 -17.04
C VAL A 175 6.16 3.66 -17.08
N LEU A 176 5.37 2.91 -16.32
CA LEU A 176 5.39 1.45 -16.31
C LEU A 176 3.95 0.94 -16.21
N ASP A 177 3.54 0.01 -17.07
CA ASP A 177 2.23 -0.63 -17.04
C ASP A 177 2.33 -2.16 -17.00
N GLY A 178 1.18 -2.84 -17.01
CA GLY A 178 1.13 -4.30 -17.04
C GLY A 178 1.48 -4.98 -15.71
N ILE A 179 1.57 -4.25 -14.60
CA ILE A 179 1.67 -4.84 -13.28
C ILE A 179 0.32 -5.49 -12.95
N PRO A 180 0.26 -6.78 -12.59
CA PRO A 180 -0.99 -7.42 -12.21
C PRO A 180 -1.74 -6.64 -11.12
N ALA A 181 -3.07 -6.57 -11.25
CA ALA A 181 -3.95 -5.89 -10.30
C ALA A 181 -4.98 -6.85 -9.72
N GLY A 182 -5.38 -6.64 -8.47
CA GLY A 182 -6.35 -7.48 -7.77
C GLY A 182 -7.36 -6.69 -6.96
N PHE A 183 -8.19 -7.42 -6.22
CA PHE A 183 -9.04 -6.84 -5.21
C PHE A 183 -8.29 -6.59 -3.89
N ILE A 184 -7.18 -7.33 -3.70
CA ILE A 184 -6.28 -7.28 -2.55
C ILE A 184 -4.83 -7.34 -3.04
N HIS A 185 -3.90 -6.93 -2.19
CA HIS A 185 -2.45 -7.06 -2.37
C HIS A 185 -1.95 -6.40 -3.66
N ASP A 186 -2.27 -5.11 -3.80
CA ASP A 186 -1.80 -4.33 -4.94
C ASP A 186 -0.42 -3.67 -4.72
N GLY A 187 0.16 -3.79 -3.52
CA GLY A 187 1.41 -3.11 -3.15
C GLY A 187 1.22 -1.59 -3.12
N GLY A 188 1.97 -0.89 -3.95
CA GLY A 188 1.67 0.49 -4.32
C GLY A 188 2.55 1.56 -3.67
N ARG A 189 3.52 1.19 -2.81
CA ARG A 189 4.51 2.16 -2.34
C ARG A 189 5.51 2.43 -3.45
N ILE A 190 5.73 3.70 -3.75
CA ILE A 190 6.79 4.14 -4.63
C ILE A 190 7.63 5.19 -3.93
N GLU A 191 8.94 5.14 -4.15
CA GLU A 191 9.88 6.08 -3.52
C GLU A 191 11.20 6.12 -4.31
N PHE A 192 11.80 7.29 -4.46
CA PHE A 192 13.13 7.40 -5.06
C PHE A 192 14.20 7.00 -4.05
N GLY A 193 15.06 6.07 -4.44
CA GLY A 193 16.21 5.69 -3.63
C GLY A 193 17.30 6.75 -3.65
N PRO A 194 18.27 6.66 -2.74
CA PRO A 194 19.44 7.57 -2.70
C PRO A 194 20.33 7.47 -3.96
N ASP A 195 20.09 6.46 -4.78
CA ASP A 195 20.73 6.24 -6.08
C ASP A 195 19.99 6.92 -7.24
N GLY A 196 18.87 7.61 -6.97
CA GLY A 196 18.08 8.38 -7.92
C GLY A 196 17.15 7.54 -8.79
N TYR A 197 16.98 6.23 -8.53
CA TYR A 197 16.02 5.36 -9.23
C TYR A 197 14.73 5.20 -8.44
N LEU A 198 13.63 4.97 -9.16
CA LEU A 198 12.32 4.76 -8.55
C LEU A 198 12.16 3.29 -8.14
N TYR A 199 11.94 3.06 -6.85
CA TYR A 199 11.56 1.76 -6.31
C TYR A 199 10.04 1.67 -6.23
N VAL A 200 9.50 0.54 -6.69
CA VAL A 200 8.06 0.32 -6.80
C VAL A 200 7.72 -1.00 -6.14
N THR A 201 6.85 -1.00 -5.14
CA THR A 201 6.39 -2.22 -4.50
C THR A 201 5.13 -2.74 -5.16
N THR A 202 5.05 -4.04 -5.34
CA THR A 202 3.89 -4.72 -5.90
C THR A 202 3.45 -5.86 -4.99
N GLY A 203 2.16 -6.16 -4.98
CA GLY A 203 1.63 -7.32 -4.28
C GLY A 203 1.35 -8.48 -5.25
N GLU A 204 1.10 -9.65 -4.70
CA GLU A 204 0.83 -10.87 -5.49
C GLU A 204 -0.62 -10.97 -5.97
N THR A 205 -1.47 -9.99 -5.60
CA THR A 205 -2.85 -9.79 -6.09
C THR A 205 -3.82 -10.96 -5.83
N GLY A 206 -3.57 -11.78 -4.78
CA GLY A 206 -4.33 -12.99 -4.47
C GLY A 206 -3.92 -14.20 -5.30
N ASN A 207 -2.79 -14.13 -6.01
CA ASN A 207 -2.17 -15.25 -6.72
C ASN A 207 -0.73 -15.45 -6.23
N PRO A 208 -0.53 -16.20 -5.14
CA PRO A 208 0.76 -16.32 -4.45
C PRO A 208 1.92 -16.81 -5.34
N GLU A 209 1.64 -17.66 -6.30
CA GLU A 209 2.64 -18.23 -7.23
C GLU A 209 3.37 -17.14 -8.04
N LEU A 210 2.72 -15.99 -8.29
CA LEU A 210 3.32 -14.89 -9.03
C LEU A 210 4.53 -14.28 -8.29
N ALA A 211 4.58 -14.41 -6.96
CA ALA A 211 5.68 -13.87 -6.18
C ALA A 211 7.02 -14.55 -6.51
N GLN A 212 7.00 -15.86 -6.85
CA GLN A 212 8.16 -16.63 -7.23
C GLN A 212 8.42 -16.67 -8.75
N ASP A 213 7.47 -16.20 -9.57
CA ASP A 213 7.65 -16.14 -11.02
C ASP A 213 8.55 -14.93 -11.39
N PRO A 214 9.76 -15.14 -11.94
CA PRO A 214 10.67 -14.05 -12.28
C PRO A 214 10.19 -13.19 -13.46
N ASP A 215 9.28 -13.71 -14.29
CA ASP A 215 8.72 -13.00 -15.44
C ASP A 215 7.48 -12.17 -15.05
N SER A 216 6.98 -12.33 -13.83
CA SER A 216 5.85 -11.56 -13.28
C SER A 216 6.34 -10.32 -12.54
N LEU A 217 5.62 -9.20 -12.69
CA LEU A 217 5.82 -7.99 -11.89
C LEU A 217 5.06 -7.99 -10.56
N ALA A 218 4.27 -9.02 -10.26
CA ALA A 218 3.52 -9.15 -9.01
C ALA A 218 4.37 -9.77 -7.90
N GLY A 219 4.20 -9.30 -6.66
CA GLY A 219 4.95 -9.82 -5.50
C GLY A 219 6.45 -9.51 -5.56
N LYS A 220 6.79 -8.28 -5.94
CA LYS A 220 8.15 -7.79 -6.20
C LYS A 220 8.41 -6.43 -5.56
N ILE A 221 9.67 -6.11 -5.39
CA ILE A 221 10.14 -4.73 -5.42
C ILE A 221 10.81 -4.53 -6.77
N LEU A 222 10.34 -3.55 -7.52
CA LEU A 222 10.90 -3.16 -8.81
C LEU A 222 11.81 -1.95 -8.62
N ARG A 223 12.81 -1.79 -9.52
CA ARG A 223 13.68 -0.63 -9.55
C ARG A 223 13.85 -0.17 -11.00
N ILE A 224 13.36 1.03 -11.29
CA ILE A 224 13.24 1.58 -12.64
C ILE A 224 13.82 2.99 -12.75
N THR A 225 14.11 3.41 -13.97
CA THR A 225 14.40 4.80 -14.29
C THR A 225 13.12 5.64 -14.30
N THR A 226 13.23 6.95 -14.38
CA THR A 226 12.09 7.88 -14.56
C THR A 226 11.33 7.67 -15.88
N ASP A 227 11.95 7.00 -16.85
CA ASP A 227 11.33 6.64 -18.14
C ASP A 227 10.69 5.24 -18.13
N GLY A 228 10.77 4.51 -16.99
CA GLY A 228 10.18 3.17 -16.82
C GLY A 228 11.04 2.00 -17.26
N GLU A 229 12.25 2.27 -17.75
CA GLU A 229 13.19 1.21 -18.13
C GLU A 229 13.81 0.55 -16.87
N PRO A 230 14.23 -0.73 -16.94
CA PRO A 230 15.00 -1.34 -15.86
C PRO A 230 16.20 -0.45 -15.48
N ALA A 231 16.37 -0.19 -14.17
CA ALA A 231 17.48 0.63 -13.74
C ALA A 231 18.82 -0.11 -13.97
N PRO A 232 19.90 0.60 -14.32
CA PRO A 232 21.23 0.01 -14.41
C PRO A 232 21.61 -0.75 -13.14
N ASP A 233 22.35 -1.84 -13.31
CA ASP A 233 22.77 -2.72 -12.21
C ASP A 233 21.63 -3.46 -11.48
N ASN A 234 20.43 -3.59 -12.05
CA ASN A 234 19.47 -4.56 -11.56
C ASN A 234 20.04 -5.98 -11.60
N PRO A 235 19.50 -6.93 -10.82
CA PRO A 235 19.95 -8.34 -10.85
C PRO A 235 19.98 -8.94 -12.26
N ASP A 236 18.94 -8.65 -13.04
CA ASP A 236 18.84 -8.88 -14.47
C ASP A 236 18.73 -7.52 -15.18
N ALA A 237 19.62 -7.25 -16.13
CA ALA A 237 19.69 -5.97 -16.83
C ALA A 237 18.47 -5.67 -17.72
N ASP A 238 17.74 -6.71 -18.11
CA ASP A 238 16.55 -6.62 -18.96
C ASP A 238 15.24 -6.66 -18.13
N SER A 239 15.34 -6.75 -16.79
CA SER A 239 14.18 -6.85 -15.88
C SER A 239 14.15 -5.70 -14.86
N PRO A 240 12.98 -5.10 -14.59
CA PRO A 240 12.83 -4.13 -13.52
C PRO A 240 12.89 -4.75 -12.11
N VAL A 241 12.89 -6.09 -11.97
CA VAL A 241 12.82 -6.77 -10.68
C VAL A 241 14.10 -6.56 -9.89
N TRP A 242 13.97 -5.97 -8.69
CA TRP A 242 15.04 -5.80 -7.72
C TRP A 242 15.10 -6.94 -6.71
N SER A 243 13.94 -7.35 -6.16
CA SER A 243 13.76 -8.49 -5.27
C SER A 243 12.43 -9.17 -5.53
N LEU A 244 12.28 -10.43 -5.12
CA LEU A 244 11.11 -11.27 -5.36
C LEU A 244 10.70 -12.06 -4.12
N GLY A 245 9.59 -12.80 -4.22
CA GLY A 245 9.08 -13.59 -3.12
C GLY A 245 8.37 -12.77 -2.06
N HIS A 246 7.72 -11.68 -2.47
CA HIS A 246 6.95 -10.80 -1.62
C HIS A 246 5.45 -11.06 -1.75
N ARG A 247 4.72 -10.94 -0.64
CA ARG A 247 3.26 -11.03 -0.63
C ARG A 247 2.61 -9.66 -0.92
N ASN A 248 2.86 -8.66 -0.09
CA ASN A 248 2.25 -7.34 -0.23
C ASN A 248 3.05 -6.27 0.53
N VAL A 249 4.10 -5.78 -0.08
CA VAL A 249 4.94 -4.71 0.46
C VAL A 249 4.22 -3.36 0.34
N GLN A 250 4.08 -2.62 1.45
CA GLN A 250 3.44 -1.29 1.45
C GLN A 250 4.28 -0.17 2.08
N GLY A 251 5.48 -0.46 2.56
CA GLY A 251 6.39 0.56 3.09
C GLY A 251 7.81 0.33 2.61
N LEU A 252 8.50 1.41 2.31
CA LEU A 252 9.93 1.46 1.98
C LEU A 252 10.58 2.55 2.84
N ALA A 253 11.83 2.36 3.20
CA ALA A 253 12.66 3.39 3.81
C ALA A 253 14.16 3.09 3.61
N TRP A 254 15.00 4.13 3.54
CA TRP A 254 16.44 3.98 3.56
C TRP A 254 17.00 4.49 4.89
N ASP A 255 17.93 3.75 5.47
CA ASP A 255 18.67 4.22 6.65
C ASP A 255 19.88 5.07 6.25
N ASP A 256 20.60 5.60 7.27
CA ASP A 256 21.74 6.48 7.06
C ASP A 256 22.91 5.84 6.28
N GLU A 257 22.99 4.51 6.26
CA GLU A 257 23.95 3.75 5.48
C GLU A 257 23.47 3.40 4.07
N GLY A 258 22.26 3.86 3.70
CA GLY A 258 21.66 3.63 2.38
C GLY A 258 21.12 2.21 2.20
N ARG A 259 20.85 1.46 3.28
CA ARG A 259 20.23 0.14 3.24
C ARG A 259 18.73 0.30 3.09
N LEU A 260 18.14 -0.48 2.18
CA LEU A 260 16.70 -0.47 1.91
C LEU A 260 15.96 -1.41 2.88
N TRP A 261 14.95 -0.86 3.53
CA TRP A 261 14.04 -1.56 4.42
C TRP A 261 12.64 -1.60 3.81
N ALA A 262 11.91 -2.70 4.04
CA ALA A 262 10.54 -2.84 3.58
C ALA A 262 9.66 -3.43 4.68
N SER A 263 8.43 -2.93 4.79
CA SER A 263 7.38 -3.49 5.63
C SER A 263 6.36 -4.23 4.77
N GLU A 264 5.96 -5.40 5.21
CA GLU A 264 5.20 -6.35 4.41
C GLU A 264 4.11 -7.05 5.20
N PHE A 265 2.92 -7.17 4.59
CA PHE A 265 1.80 -7.93 5.15
C PHE A 265 2.00 -9.43 4.96
N GLY A 266 1.89 -10.16 6.05
CA GLY A 266 1.74 -11.60 6.01
C GLY A 266 0.33 -12.08 5.66
N ASP A 267 0.13 -13.39 5.71
CA ASP A 267 -1.16 -14.03 5.44
C ASP A 267 -1.95 -14.28 6.72
N SER A 268 -1.48 -15.17 7.52
CA SER A 268 -2.20 -15.64 8.70
C SER A 268 -1.36 -15.68 9.96
N ASP A 269 -0.07 -15.76 9.84
CA ASP A 269 0.84 -15.93 10.95
C ASP A 269 1.69 -14.67 11.22
N TRP A 270 2.42 -14.14 10.21
CA TRP A 270 3.46 -13.15 10.44
C TRP A 270 3.48 -12.01 9.42
N ASP A 271 3.34 -10.78 9.92
CA ASP A 271 3.77 -9.57 9.22
C ASP A 271 5.29 -9.39 9.39
N GLU A 272 5.94 -8.71 8.44
CA GLU A 272 7.40 -8.69 8.33
C GLU A 272 8.00 -7.29 8.20
N LEU A 273 9.21 -7.15 8.73
CA LEU A 273 10.14 -6.08 8.42
C LEU A 273 11.40 -6.69 7.79
N ASN A 274 11.64 -6.37 6.56
CA ASN A 274 12.69 -6.92 5.72
C ASN A 274 13.82 -5.92 5.48
N LEU A 275 15.08 -6.38 5.56
CA LEU A 275 16.23 -5.69 4.99
C LEU A 275 16.41 -6.18 3.55
N ILE A 276 16.24 -5.28 2.58
CA ILE A 276 16.15 -5.68 1.17
C ILE A 276 17.53 -5.73 0.52
N GLU A 277 17.85 -6.89 -0.04
CA GLU A 277 19.07 -7.16 -0.79
C GLU A 277 18.79 -7.25 -2.29
N LYS A 278 19.72 -6.77 -3.09
CA LYS A 278 19.68 -6.89 -4.55
C LYS A 278 19.60 -8.36 -4.97
N GLY A 279 18.55 -8.73 -5.70
CA GLY A 279 18.30 -10.11 -6.16
C GLY A 279 17.82 -11.05 -5.06
N GLY A 280 17.48 -10.52 -3.88
CA GLY A 280 16.97 -11.31 -2.75
C GLY A 280 15.62 -11.96 -3.04
N ASN A 281 15.44 -13.17 -2.51
CA ASN A 281 14.15 -13.87 -2.49
C ASN A 281 13.66 -13.99 -1.04
N TYR A 282 12.47 -13.45 -0.75
CA TYR A 282 11.90 -13.35 0.60
C TYR A 282 10.92 -14.47 0.93
N GLY A 283 10.76 -15.44 0.03
CA GLY A 283 10.20 -16.75 0.29
C GLY A 283 8.70 -16.92 0.10
N TRP A 284 7.91 -15.85 0.00
CA TRP A 284 6.47 -16.01 -0.24
C TRP A 284 6.20 -16.68 -1.60
N PRO A 285 5.29 -17.69 -1.71
CA PRO A 285 4.44 -18.25 -0.66
C PRO A 285 5.04 -19.48 0.06
N GLU A 286 6.25 -19.89 -0.27
CA GLU A 286 6.88 -21.09 0.29
C GLU A 286 7.14 -20.94 1.80
N VAL A 287 7.41 -19.70 2.26
CA VAL A 287 7.68 -19.33 3.64
C VAL A 287 6.91 -18.06 3.99
N GLU A 288 6.35 -17.99 5.19
CA GLU A 288 5.83 -16.80 5.86
C GLU A 288 6.59 -16.64 7.17
N GLY A 289 7.22 -15.49 7.39
CA GLY A 289 8.08 -15.26 8.55
C GLY A 289 9.46 -15.89 8.40
N THR A 290 10.00 -16.43 9.49
CA THR A 290 11.36 -16.97 9.55
C THR A 290 11.39 -18.46 9.24
N GLY A 291 12.55 -18.96 8.80
CA GLY A 291 12.80 -20.41 8.65
C GLY A 291 12.97 -20.85 7.20
N GLY A 292 13.19 -19.94 6.28
CA GLY A 292 13.45 -20.22 4.86
C GLY A 292 14.80 -20.93 4.56
N GLY A 293 15.62 -21.13 5.57
CA GLY A 293 16.89 -21.82 5.45
C GLY A 293 17.92 -21.02 4.64
N SER A 294 18.58 -21.67 3.67
CA SER A 294 19.56 -21.01 2.80
C SER A 294 18.96 -20.52 1.49
N ASP A 295 17.71 -20.84 1.22
CA ASP A 295 17.09 -20.59 -0.08
C ASP A 295 16.35 -19.24 -0.12
N PHE A 296 15.98 -18.74 1.06
CA PHE A 296 15.25 -17.48 1.23
C PHE A 296 15.91 -16.61 2.28
N ILE A 297 15.67 -15.30 2.20
CA ILE A 297 16.13 -14.30 3.17
C ILE A 297 15.05 -14.16 4.25
N ASP A 298 15.42 -14.48 5.49
CA ASP A 298 14.54 -14.30 6.64
C ASP A 298 14.32 -12.81 6.96
N PRO A 299 13.11 -12.40 7.39
CA PRO A 299 12.86 -11.05 7.88
C PRO A 299 13.70 -10.72 9.12
N GLN A 300 13.99 -9.44 9.31
CA GLN A 300 14.69 -8.93 10.49
C GLN A 300 13.80 -8.97 11.75
N LEU A 301 12.51 -8.71 11.58
CA LEU A 301 11.50 -8.80 12.64
C LEU A 301 10.19 -9.32 12.07
N VAL A 302 9.43 -10.00 12.90
CA VAL A 302 8.07 -10.47 12.59
C VAL A 302 7.10 -10.09 13.69
N TRP A 303 5.83 -9.89 13.34
CA TRP A 303 4.71 -9.63 14.25
C TRP A 303 3.55 -10.54 13.92
N PRO A 304 2.77 -11.01 14.92
CA PRO A 304 1.45 -11.57 14.64
C PRO A 304 0.60 -10.58 13.83
N VAL A 305 -0.13 -11.06 12.83
CA VAL A 305 -0.88 -10.20 11.86
C VAL A 305 -1.95 -9.31 12.51
N ASP A 306 -2.34 -9.54 13.75
CA ASP A 306 -3.26 -8.70 14.50
C ASP A 306 -2.53 -7.54 15.23
N GLN A 307 -1.20 -7.56 15.30
CA GLN A 307 -0.41 -6.54 15.99
C GLN A 307 0.17 -5.48 15.05
N ALA A 308 0.25 -5.73 13.76
CA ALA A 308 0.81 -4.78 12.81
C ALA A 308 -0.12 -4.52 11.61
N SER A 309 -0.23 -5.41 10.62
CA SER A 309 -0.68 -5.08 9.26
C SER A 309 0.06 -3.84 8.78
N PRO A 310 1.39 -3.97 8.56
CA PRO A 310 2.28 -2.81 8.40
C PRO A 310 2.14 -2.19 7.02
N SER A 311 1.93 -0.87 6.97
CA SER A 311 1.83 -0.14 5.71
C SER A 311 3.04 0.79 5.54
N GLY A 312 2.92 2.09 5.76
CA GLY A 312 4.03 3.02 5.57
C GLY A 312 5.20 2.76 6.52
N LEU A 313 6.40 3.02 6.01
CA LEU A 313 7.67 2.92 6.73
C LEU A 313 8.46 4.21 6.50
N ALA A 314 9.10 4.75 7.52
CA ALA A 314 10.00 5.90 7.43
C ALA A 314 11.23 5.68 8.31
N TYR A 315 12.32 6.37 8.00
CA TYR A 315 13.52 6.37 8.83
C TYR A 315 13.79 7.78 9.37
N ALA A 316 13.98 7.89 10.68
CA ALA A 316 14.36 9.13 11.35
C ALA A 316 15.14 8.83 12.63
N ASP A 317 16.19 9.59 12.90
CA ASP A 317 16.97 9.55 14.14
C ASP A 317 17.44 8.13 14.55
N GLY A 318 17.94 7.35 13.60
CA GLY A 318 18.44 6.00 13.85
C GLY A 318 17.36 4.95 14.08
N HIS A 319 16.11 5.27 13.75
CA HIS A 319 14.95 4.38 13.94
C HIS A 319 14.10 4.28 12.68
N LEU A 320 13.59 3.09 12.43
CA LEU A 320 12.46 2.90 11.52
C LEU A 320 11.15 3.17 12.28
N TRP A 321 10.25 3.84 11.60
CA TRP A 321 8.90 4.14 12.06
C TRP A 321 7.91 3.45 11.13
N MET A 322 7.10 2.54 11.67
CA MET A 322 6.21 1.68 10.88
C MET A 322 4.76 1.88 11.31
N ALA A 323 3.91 2.26 10.37
CA ALA A 323 2.50 2.48 10.61
C ALA A 323 1.72 1.16 10.54
N GLY A 324 0.96 0.83 11.60
CA GLY A 324 0.16 -0.38 11.71
C GLY A 324 -1.33 -0.11 11.48
N LEU A 325 -1.91 -0.79 10.49
CA LEU A 325 -3.34 -0.66 10.18
C LEU A 325 -4.20 -1.46 11.16
N ARG A 326 -4.07 -2.78 11.16
CA ARG A 326 -4.85 -3.63 12.08
C ARG A 326 -4.37 -3.49 13.52
N GLY A 327 -3.07 -3.34 13.70
CA GLY A 327 -2.46 -3.11 15.01
C GLY A 327 -2.75 -1.74 15.61
N GLN A 328 -3.26 -0.77 14.83
CA GLN A 328 -3.66 0.57 15.26
C GLN A 328 -2.60 1.27 16.12
N ARG A 329 -1.34 1.25 15.65
CA ARG A 329 -0.19 1.81 16.39
C ARG A 329 0.93 2.25 15.48
N LEU A 330 1.83 3.05 16.01
CA LEU A 330 3.08 3.41 15.37
C LEU A 330 4.21 2.64 16.06
N TRP A 331 4.92 1.82 15.30
CA TRP A 331 6.10 1.12 15.78
C TRP A 331 7.35 1.97 15.60
N ARG A 332 8.19 2.09 16.63
CA ARG A 332 9.55 2.59 16.55
C ARG A 332 10.52 1.42 16.71
N ILE A 333 11.40 1.23 15.73
CA ILE A 333 12.33 0.10 15.66
C ILE A 333 13.74 0.67 15.52
N LYS A 334 14.64 0.36 16.45
CA LYS A 334 16.02 0.83 16.38
C LYS A 334 16.77 0.08 15.28
N VAL A 335 17.50 0.82 14.43
CA VAL A 335 18.46 0.27 13.49
C VAL A 335 19.85 0.37 14.10
N THR A 336 20.59 -0.73 14.11
CA THR A 336 21.98 -0.77 14.57
C THR A 336 22.94 -0.49 13.42
N GLY A 337 24.14 0.00 13.72
CA GLY A 337 25.14 0.29 12.69
C GLY A 337 25.53 -0.91 11.82
N ASP A 338 25.37 -2.14 12.34
CA ASP A 338 25.57 -3.38 11.58
C ASP A 338 24.32 -3.86 10.79
N GLY A 339 23.27 -3.02 10.72
CA GLY A 339 22.09 -3.28 9.87
C GLY A 339 21.08 -4.25 10.47
N ARG A 340 20.97 -4.35 11.79
CA ARG A 340 19.92 -5.13 12.45
C ARG A 340 18.81 -4.23 12.95
N ALA A 341 17.58 -4.67 12.77
CA ALA A 341 16.41 -4.08 13.39
C ALA A 341 16.20 -4.72 14.78
N VAL A 342 16.13 -3.88 15.82
CA VAL A 342 16.00 -4.35 17.21
C VAL A 342 15.05 -3.46 18.01
N ARG A 343 14.58 -3.97 19.15
CA ARG A 343 13.77 -3.21 20.13
C ARG A 343 12.54 -2.54 19.53
N PRO A 344 11.63 -3.27 18.85
CA PRO A 344 10.37 -2.70 18.42
C PRO A 344 9.57 -2.22 19.64
N THR A 345 9.11 -0.97 19.60
CA THR A 345 8.32 -0.35 20.66
C THR A 345 7.08 0.27 20.05
N ALA A 346 5.91 -0.05 20.60
CA ALA A 346 4.63 0.46 20.13
C ALA A 346 4.27 1.78 20.83
N PHE A 347 3.73 2.72 20.03
CA PHE A 347 3.21 4.00 20.50
C PHE A 347 1.82 4.27 19.90
N PHE A 348 1.03 5.10 20.59
CA PHE A 348 -0.31 5.53 20.15
C PHE A 348 -1.25 4.36 19.86
N THR A 349 -1.14 3.28 20.65
CA THR A 349 -1.95 2.07 20.47
C THR A 349 -3.42 2.38 20.69
N GLU A 350 -4.23 2.23 19.64
CA GLU A 350 -5.67 2.53 19.56
C GLU A 350 -6.04 4.01 19.71
N ASP A 351 -5.09 4.93 19.87
CA ASP A 351 -5.36 6.36 20.08
C ASP A 351 -5.90 7.04 18.81
N HIS A 352 -5.49 6.59 17.64
CA HIS A 352 -5.82 7.22 16.35
C HIS A 352 -6.47 6.25 15.35
N GLY A 353 -6.75 5.01 15.77
CA GLY A 353 -7.24 3.95 14.91
C GLY A 353 -6.15 3.45 13.95
N ARG A 354 -6.56 3.13 12.73
CA ARG A 354 -5.71 2.54 11.69
C ARG A 354 -4.73 3.56 11.14
N LEU A 355 -3.42 3.31 11.30
CA LEU A 355 -2.36 4.17 10.76
C LEU A 355 -1.85 3.57 9.44
N ARG A 356 -1.81 4.41 8.36
CA ARG A 356 -1.43 3.92 7.03
C ARG A 356 -0.05 4.37 6.61
N THR A 357 0.18 5.65 6.44
CA THR A 357 1.45 6.18 5.97
C THR A 357 2.16 6.90 7.08
N VAL A 358 3.46 6.71 7.17
CA VAL A 358 4.36 7.54 7.95
C VAL A 358 5.49 7.99 7.03
N VAL A 359 5.79 9.29 7.04
CA VAL A 359 6.89 9.90 6.28
C VAL A 359 7.62 10.90 7.16
N THR A 360 8.91 11.08 6.91
CA THR A 360 9.72 12.09 7.60
C THR A 360 9.61 13.42 6.90
N ALA A 361 9.05 14.41 7.58
CA ALA A 361 8.92 15.76 7.04
C ALA A 361 10.26 16.52 7.05
N PRO A 362 10.41 17.57 6.21
CA PRO A 362 11.66 18.36 6.13
C PRO A 362 12.06 19.02 7.45
N ASP A 363 11.12 19.25 8.37
CA ASP A 363 11.37 19.80 9.70
C ASP A 363 11.79 18.76 10.75
N GLY A 364 11.93 17.48 10.33
CA GLY A 364 12.27 16.34 11.18
C GLY A 364 11.11 15.76 11.97
N THR A 365 9.89 16.27 11.82
CA THR A 365 8.69 15.62 12.36
C THR A 365 8.24 14.47 11.46
N LEU A 366 7.43 13.56 12.00
CA LEU A 366 6.76 12.53 11.19
C LEU A 366 5.34 13.00 10.88
N TRP A 367 4.92 12.80 9.63
CA TRP A 367 3.52 12.92 9.26
C TRP A 367 2.92 11.52 9.14
N VAL A 368 1.84 11.28 9.88
CA VAL A 368 1.18 9.99 9.96
C VAL A 368 -0.26 10.12 9.48
N THR A 369 -0.65 9.37 8.45
CA THR A 369 -2.04 9.36 7.98
C THR A 369 -2.85 8.29 8.68
N THR A 370 -4.13 8.58 8.97
CA THR A 370 -5.09 7.55 9.36
C THR A 370 -5.76 6.92 8.13
N SER A 371 -6.39 5.76 8.32
CA SER A 371 -7.17 5.04 7.30
C SER A 371 -8.40 4.39 7.95
N ASN A 372 -9.17 5.19 8.66
CA ASN A 372 -10.35 4.74 9.40
C ASN A 372 -11.59 4.63 8.50
N GLN A 373 -11.58 5.35 7.37
CA GLN A 373 -12.67 5.36 6.38
C GLN A 373 -12.51 4.29 5.29
N ASP A 374 -11.49 3.42 5.36
CA ASP A 374 -11.21 2.39 4.33
C ASP A 374 -12.19 1.20 4.33
N GLY A 375 -13.22 1.24 5.16
CA GLY A 375 -14.23 0.18 5.32
C GLY A 375 -13.86 -0.91 6.32
N ARG A 376 -12.68 -0.81 6.96
CA ARG A 376 -12.16 -1.75 7.97
C ARG A 376 -11.92 -1.08 9.33
N GLY A 377 -12.08 0.25 9.41
CA GLY A 377 -11.92 1.05 10.62
C GLY A 377 -13.24 1.53 11.21
N GLU A 378 -13.14 2.25 12.32
CA GLU A 378 -14.26 2.92 12.98
C GLU A 378 -14.04 4.45 12.90
N PRO A 379 -14.49 5.12 11.81
CA PRO A 379 -14.17 6.52 11.59
C PRO A 379 -14.91 7.45 12.57
N THR A 380 -14.23 8.50 12.97
CA THR A 380 -14.81 9.65 13.67
C THR A 380 -15.15 10.77 12.66
N PRO A 381 -15.90 11.81 13.05
CA PRO A 381 -16.17 12.94 12.15
C PRO A 381 -14.94 13.72 11.68
N ALA A 382 -13.78 13.56 12.33
CA ALA A 382 -12.52 14.19 11.96
C ALA A 382 -11.70 13.35 10.97
N ASP A 383 -12.02 12.06 10.80
CA ASP A 383 -11.22 11.14 9.98
C ASP A 383 -11.51 11.29 8.47
N ASP A 384 -10.58 10.93 7.60
CA ASP A 384 -9.19 10.57 7.92
C ASP A 384 -8.34 11.82 8.07
N ARG A 385 -7.17 11.66 8.73
CA ARG A 385 -6.35 12.79 9.16
C ARG A 385 -4.87 12.58 8.81
N ILE A 386 -4.14 13.70 8.77
CA ILE A 386 -2.69 13.72 8.93
C ILE A 386 -2.37 14.21 10.34
N ILE A 387 -1.65 13.40 11.10
CA ILE A 387 -1.20 13.70 12.46
C ILE A 387 0.29 13.98 12.39
N ARG A 388 0.73 15.08 12.95
CA ARG A 388 2.13 15.39 13.10
C ARG A 388 2.66 14.81 14.39
N VAL A 389 3.78 14.11 14.34
CA VAL A 389 4.42 13.45 15.48
C VAL A 389 5.86 13.94 15.58
N ARG A 390 6.26 14.33 16.78
CA ARG A 390 7.67 14.59 17.11
C ARG A 390 8.29 13.27 17.57
N PRO A 391 9.32 12.75 16.84
CA PRO A 391 9.96 11.48 17.15
C PRO A 391 10.65 11.43 18.50
#